data_73eb52670a81d0c47f36bab0fec433d5
#
_entry.id   73eb52670a81d0c47f36bab0fec433d5
#
_cell.length_a   1.000
_cell.length_b   1.000
_cell.length_c   1.000
_cell.angle_alpha   90.00
_cell.angle_beta   90.00
_cell.angle_gamma   90.00
#
_symmetry.space_group_name_H-M   'P 1'
#
loop_
_entity.id
_entity.type
_entity.pdbx_description
1 polymer ?
#
loop_
_entity_poly.entity_id
_entity_poly.type
_entity_poly.pdbx_seq_one_letter_code
_entity_poly.pdbx_strand_id
1 'polypeptide(L)'
;MTTAQHTATEAPAGDPLADSVDWLLSKLGKHIVMAAPLGLGKPNRLLNAVYQRVAADPSLKLQLCTALSLDTPTGSSSIEKRFLGPFVERHFGTDYPRLDYTVAQRRGELPANIKVEEFYVQSGAYLAASQLQRNYNSLNYTHVARAVASFHVGVLVQKVAREPGGTRLSLSCNPDLTFDLLTETEALGLPRPLLVAEDRKSVV
;
A
#
# COMPACT_ATOMS: atom_id res chain seq x y z
N MET A 1 -10.59 -28.78 6.11
CA MET A 1 -10.86 -27.33 6.26
C MET A 1 -10.46 -26.94 7.67
N THR A 2 -9.23 -26.47 7.85
CA THR A 2 -8.72 -26.07 9.17
C THR A 2 -8.92 -24.57 9.31
N THR A 3 -9.87 -24.17 10.12
CA THR A 3 -10.13 -22.77 10.45
C THR A 3 -9.01 -22.28 11.35
N ALA A 4 -8.05 -21.54 10.80
CA ALA A 4 -7.06 -20.88 11.60
C ALA A 4 -7.74 -19.72 12.34
N GLN A 5 -7.92 -19.86 13.64
CA GLN A 5 -8.35 -18.76 14.50
C GLN A 5 -7.20 -17.78 14.64
N HIS A 6 -7.30 -16.62 14.00
CA HIS A 6 -6.42 -15.49 14.25
C HIS A 6 -7.01 -14.70 15.42
N THR A 7 -6.33 -14.72 16.55
CA THR A 7 -6.60 -13.83 17.67
C THR A 7 -6.21 -12.41 17.24
N ALA A 8 -7.20 -11.53 17.10
CA ALA A 8 -6.98 -10.11 16.97
C ALA A 8 -6.39 -9.61 18.31
N THR A 9 -5.14 -9.18 18.29
CA THR A 9 -4.52 -8.52 19.44
C THR A 9 -5.02 -7.07 19.48
N GLU A 10 -5.65 -6.65 20.56
CA GLU A 10 -6.05 -5.26 20.76
C GLU A 10 -4.81 -4.36 20.79
N ALA A 11 -4.89 -3.22 20.08
CA ALA A 11 -3.82 -2.23 20.03
C ALA A 11 -3.63 -1.57 21.42
N PRO A 12 -2.38 -1.36 21.87
CA PRO A 12 -2.07 -0.65 23.11
C PRO A 12 -2.50 0.82 23.05
N ALA A 13 -2.58 1.47 24.22
CA ALA A 13 -2.96 2.87 24.38
C ALA A 13 -1.84 3.83 23.93
N GLY A 14 -1.66 3.95 22.60
CA GLY A 14 -0.66 4.77 21.92
C GLY A 14 -1.19 5.30 20.58
N ASP A 15 -0.31 5.81 19.73
CA ASP A 15 -0.66 6.07 18.33
C ASP A 15 -0.75 4.73 17.58
N PRO A 16 -1.93 4.26 17.19
CA PRO A 16 -2.10 2.94 16.58
C PRO A 16 -1.28 2.75 15.29
N LEU A 17 -0.96 3.85 14.59
CA LEU A 17 -0.11 3.81 13.40
C LEU A 17 1.35 3.57 13.76
N ALA A 18 1.88 4.32 14.72
CA ALA A 18 3.26 4.17 15.18
C ALA A 18 3.47 2.77 15.77
N ASP A 19 2.54 2.30 16.61
CA ASP A 19 2.58 0.97 17.21
C ASP A 19 2.55 -0.13 16.16
N SER A 20 1.74 0.03 15.09
CA SER A 20 1.68 -0.91 13.97
C SER A 20 3.00 -0.97 13.19
N VAL A 21 3.65 0.17 12.97
CA VAL A 21 4.97 0.24 12.30
C VAL A 21 6.04 -0.40 13.16
N ASP A 22 6.08 -0.13 14.46
CA ASP A 22 7.05 -0.74 15.40
C ASP A 22 6.87 -2.25 15.47
N TRP A 23 5.62 -2.72 15.51
CA TRP A 23 5.30 -4.14 15.46
C TRP A 23 5.79 -4.77 14.15
N LEU A 24 5.55 -4.15 12.99
CA LEU A 24 6.03 -4.63 11.69
C LEU A 24 7.55 -4.76 11.67
N LEU A 25 8.27 -3.73 12.14
CA LEU A 25 9.74 -3.75 12.22
C LEU A 25 10.24 -4.86 13.13
N SER A 26 9.55 -5.12 14.25
CA SER A 26 9.90 -6.20 15.17
C SER A 26 9.78 -7.59 14.54
N LYS A 27 8.88 -7.77 13.55
CA LYS A 27 8.63 -9.04 12.86
C LYS A 27 9.49 -9.21 11.61
N LEU A 28 9.69 -8.15 10.84
CA LEU A 28 10.35 -8.19 9.53
C LEU A 28 11.83 -7.79 9.58
N GLY A 29 12.27 -7.17 10.66
CA GLY A 29 13.63 -6.65 10.80
C GLY A 29 13.86 -5.42 9.92
N LYS A 30 15.10 -5.26 9.44
CA LYS A 30 15.53 -4.04 8.76
C LYS A 30 15.24 -3.99 7.25
N HIS A 31 14.85 -5.10 6.66
CA HIS A 31 14.55 -5.17 5.22
C HIS A 31 13.09 -5.57 5.03
N ILE A 32 12.26 -4.61 4.68
CA ILE A 32 10.83 -4.76 4.52
C ILE A 32 10.51 -4.92 3.04
N VAL A 33 9.98 -6.08 2.65
CA VAL A 33 9.37 -6.28 1.33
C VAL A 33 7.86 -6.30 1.53
N MET A 34 7.19 -5.26 1.03
CA MET A 34 5.78 -4.98 1.27
C MET A 34 5.00 -5.01 -0.03
N ALA A 35 3.86 -5.70 -0.04
CA ALA A 35 2.89 -5.62 -1.12
C ALA A 35 1.67 -4.80 -0.69
N ALA A 36 1.22 -3.90 -1.55
CA ALA A 36 0.02 -3.09 -1.36
C ALA A 36 -0.88 -3.17 -2.60
N PRO A 37 -2.21 -3.26 -2.44
CA PRO A 37 -3.14 -3.36 -3.56
C PRO A 37 -3.13 -2.11 -4.43
N LEU A 38 -3.71 -2.20 -5.62
CA LEU A 38 -3.88 -1.04 -6.50
C LEU A 38 -4.98 -0.10 -6.02
N GLY A 39 -4.87 1.16 -6.38
CA GLY A 39 -5.94 2.16 -6.26
C GLY A 39 -6.44 2.36 -4.83
N LEU A 40 -7.76 2.35 -4.66
CA LEU A 40 -8.44 2.65 -3.40
C LEU A 40 -8.30 1.56 -2.32
N GLY A 41 -7.80 0.38 -2.68
CA GLY A 41 -7.49 -0.69 -1.71
C GLY A 41 -6.27 -0.40 -0.85
N LYS A 42 -5.47 0.63 -1.18
CA LYS A 42 -4.28 1.01 -0.42
C LYS A 42 -4.62 1.57 0.96
N PRO A 43 -3.96 1.10 2.01
CA PRO A 43 -4.00 1.69 3.33
C PRO A 43 -3.03 2.89 3.39
N ASN A 44 -3.47 4.05 2.89
CA ASN A 44 -2.60 5.20 2.67
C ASN A 44 -1.92 5.73 3.94
N ARG A 45 -2.63 5.71 5.07
CA ARG A 45 -2.07 6.19 6.35
C ARG A 45 -0.96 5.27 6.84
N LEU A 46 -1.20 3.96 6.81
CA LEU A 46 -0.19 2.98 7.18
C LEU A 46 1.02 3.03 6.24
N LEU A 47 0.79 3.13 4.93
CA LEU A 47 1.87 3.25 3.95
C LEU A 47 2.72 4.51 4.19
N ASN A 48 2.10 5.65 4.49
CA ASN A 48 2.82 6.88 4.82
C ASN A 48 3.62 6.73 6.11
N ALA A 49 3.05 6.11 7.16
CA ALA A 49 3.76 5.89 8.41
C ALA A 49 5.00 4.99 8.23
N VAL A 50 4.87 3.89 7.47
CA VAL A 50 6.01 3.03 7.13
C VAL A 50 7.04 3.78 6.29
N TYR A 51 6.60 4.51 5.27
CA TYR A 51 7.47 5.31 4.42
C TYR A 51 8.28 6.33 5.24
N GLN A 52 7.62 7.12 6.08
CA GLN A 52 8.24 8.14 6.92
C GLN A 52 9.27 7.53 7.89
N ARG A 53 8.93 6.40 8.50
CA ARG A 53 9.85 5.70 9.41
C ARG A 53 11.10 5.21 8.69
N VAL A 54 10.95 4.61 7.50
CA VAL A 54 12.09 4.12 6.72
C VAL A 54 12.89 5.29 6.12
N ALA A 55 12.24 6.35 5.67
CA ALA A 55 12.92 7.53 5.15
C ALA A 55 13.79 8.23 6.21
N ALA A 56 13.37 8.20 7.49
CA ALA A 56 14.10 8.79 8.60
C ALA A 56 15.28 7.94 9.11
N ASP A 57 15.32 6.64 8.77
CA ASP A 57 16.38 5.72 9.23
C ASP A 57 17.05 5.00 8.05
N PRO A 58 18.26 5.46 7.61
CA PRO A 58 18.98 4.82 6.50
C PRO A 58 19.40 3.36 6.74
N SER A 59 19.35 2.87 7.98
CA SER A 59 19.62 1.46 8.29
C SER A 59 18.46 0.52 7.89
N LEU A 60 17.28 1.08 7.71
CA LEU A 60 16.08 0.37 7.22
C LEU A 60 16.03 0.39 5.70
N LYS A 61 15.42 -0.63 5.10
CA LYS A 61 15.17 -0.72 3.65
C LYS A 61 13.73 -1.09 3.41
N LEU A 62 13.10 -0.42 2.45
CA LEU A 62 11.74 -0.73 1.99
C LEU A 62 11.74 -1.04 0.50
N GLN A 63 11.20 -2.20 0.13
CA GLN A 63 10.77 -2.49 -1.23
C GLN A 63 9.24 -2.59 -1.23
N LEU A 64 8.58 -1.63 -1.85
CA LEU A 64 7.13 -1.58 -1.98
C LEU A 64 6.72 -2.06 -3.37
N CYS A 65 5.97 -3.16 -3.44
CA CYS A 65 5.37 -3.70 -4.65
C CYS A 65 3.91 -3.25 -4.71
N THR A 66 3.54 -2.50 -5.74
CA THR A 66 2.19 -1.93 -5.84
C THR A 66 1.82 -1.58 -7.28
N ALA A 67 0.61 -1.06 -7.47
CA ALA A 67 0.14 -0.55 -8.75
C ALA A 67 -0.84 0.60 -8.56
N LEU A 68 -0.97 1.47 -9.55
CA LEU A 68 -1.93 2.59 -9.59
C LEU A 68 -2.00 3.36 -8.26
N SER A 69 -0.93 4.06 -7.96
CA SER A 69 -0.86 4.95 -6.81
C SER A 69 -1.64 6.22 -7.09
N LEU A 70 -2.92 6.23 -6.63
CA LEU A 70 -3.84 7.33 -6.88
C LEU A 70 -3.44 8.58 -6.08
N ASP A 71 -3.65 9.71 -6.72
CA ASP A 71 -3.61 11.04 -6.09
C ASP A 71 -4.92 11.77 -6.38
N THR A 72 -5.26 12.73 -5.55
CA THR A 72 -6.45 13.56 -5.75
C THR A 72 -6.30 14.35 -7.05
N PRO A 73 -7.21 14.21 -8.03
CA PRO A 73 -7.13 14.96 -9.27
C PRO A 73 -7.16 16.47 -9.03
N THR A 74 -6.27 17.18 -9.68
CA THR A 74 -6.19 18.65 -9.61
C THR A 74 -6.35 19.24 -11.00
N GLY A 75 -7.26 20.20 -11.14
CA GLY A 75 -7.42 20.93 -12.41
C GLY A 75 -6.28 21.92 -12.64
N SER A 76 -5.79 22.02 -13.87
CA SER A 76 -4.79 23.02 -14.30
C SER A 76 -5.43 24.38 -14.62
N SER A 77 -6.64 24.38 -15.15
CA SER A 77 -7.40 25.58 -15.51
C SER A 77 -8.56 25.85 -14.53
N SER A 78 -9.12 27.04 -14.58
CA SER A 78 -10.30 27.42 -13.79
C SER A 78 -11.54 26.57 -14.12
N ILE A 79 -11.69 26.18 -15.39
CA ILE A 79 -12.79 25.34 -15.86
C ILE A 79 -12.63 23.92 -15.33
N GLU A 80 -11.42 23.36 -15.42
CA GLU A 80 -11.13 22.03 -14.88
C GLU A 80 -11.32 21.97 -13.37
N LYS A 81 -10.87 23.00 -12.63
CA LYS A 81 -11.09 23.09 -11.17
C LYS A 81 -12.58 23.10 -10.81
N ARG A 82 -13.40 23.84 -11.58
CA ARG A 82 -14.84 23.88 -11.36
C ARG A 82 -15.53 22.55 -11.65
N PHE A 83 -15.04 21.81 -12.66
CA PHE A 83 -15.55 20.49 -12.99
C PHE A 83 -15.09 19.43 -12.00
N LEU A 84 -13.80 19.40 -11.67
CA LEU A 84 -13.21 18.39 -10.80
C LEU A 84 -13.55 18.59 -9.32
N GLY A 85 -13.76 19.82 -8.87
CA GLY A 85 -14.01 20.13 -7.47
C GLY A 85 -15.12 19.29 -6.83
N PRO A 86 -16.36 19.31 -7.35
CA PRO A 86 -17.47 18.50 -6.83
C PRO A 86 -17.22 16.98 -6.92
N PHE A 87 -16.51 16.53 -7.96
CA PHE A 87 -16.10 15.13 -8.10
C PHE A 87 -15.12 14.73 -7.01
N VAL A 88 -14.08 15.54 -6.79
CA VAL A 88 -13.05 15.28 -5.77
C VAL A 88 -13.65 15.26 -4.38
N GLU A 89 -14.48 16.27 -4.05
CA GLU A 89 -15.15 16.34 -2.76
C GLU A 89 -16.02 15.11 -2.49
N ARG A 90 -16.76 14.65 -3.49
CA ARG A 90 -17.64 13.50 -3.36
C ARG A 90 -16.90 12.17 -3.23
N HIS A 91 -15.79 11.98 -3.97
CA HIS A 91 -15.13 10.67 -4.07
C HIS A 91 -13.91 10.53 -3.16
N PHE A 92 -13.21 11.62 -2.88
CA PHE A 92 -12.01 11.62 -2.04
C PHE A 92 -12.26 12.26 -0.67
N GLY A 93 -13.28 13.14 -0.55
CA GLY A 93 -13.48 13.93 0.66
C GLY A 93 -12.44 15.05 0.79
N THR A 94 -12.41 15.69 1.95
CA THR A 94 -11.47 16.79 2.25
C THR A 94 -10.17 16.32 2.87
N ASP A 95 -10.13 15.09 3.37
CA ASP A 95 -9.06 14.51 4.20
C ASP A 95 -8.39 13.28 3.59
N TYR A 96 -8.53 13.06 2.26
CA TYR A 96 -7.89 11.93 1.59
C TYR A 96 -6.37 12.02 1.73
N PRO A 97 -5.73 11.05 2.40
CA PRO A 97 -4.31 11.12 2.64
C PRO A 97 -3.55 10.81 1.34
N ARG A 98 -2.77 11.79 0.87
CA ARG A 98 -1.87 11.57 -0.26
C ARG A 98 -0.78 10.58 0.12
N LEU A 99 -0.29 9.84 -0.86
CA LEU A 99 0.81 8.91 -0.67
C LEU A 99 2.15 9.68 -0.76
N ASP A 100 2.89 9.76 0.32
CA ASP A 100 4.13 10.53 0.42
C ASP A 100 5.20 10.05 -0.56
N TYR A 101 5.32 8.72 -0.75
CA TYR A 101 6.27 8.17 -1.71
C TYR A 101 5.97 8.59 -3.16
N THR A 102 4.69 8.80 -3.53
CA THR A 102 4.36 9.25 -4.88
C THR A 102 4.77 10.70 -5.12
N VAL A 103 4.66 11.53 -4.09
CA VAL A 103 5.13 12.92 -4.13
C VAL A 103 6.65 12.95 -4.31
N ALA A 104 7.37 12.16 -3.52
CA ALA A 104 8.83 12.03 -3.61
C ALA A 104 9.28 11.47 -4.98
N GLN A 105 8.60 10.43 -5.50
CA GLN A 105 8.89 9.88 -6.82
C GLN A 105 8.77 10.92 -7.95
N ARG A 106 7.69 11.72 -7.94
CA ARG A 106 7.47 12.76 -8.97
C ARG A 106 8.54 13.84 -8.95
N ARG A 107 9.10 14.12 -7.78
CA ARG A 107 10.18 15.10 -7.60
C ARG A 107 11.58 14.53 -7.81
N GLY A 108 11.71 13.20 -7.91
CA GLY A 108 13.01 12.54 -7.94
C GLY A 108 13.73 12.54 -6.59
N GLU A 109 12.99 12.70 -5.51
CA GLU A 109 13.47 12.82 -4.12
C GLU A 109 13.25 11.55 -3.30
N LEU A 110 12.94 10.40 -3.93
CA LEU A 110 12.74 9.15 -3.21
C LEU A 110 14.06 8.73 -2.52
N PRO A 111 14.05 8.49 -1.19
CA PRO A 111 15.23 8.08 -0.46
C PRO A 111 15.89 6.82 -1.05
N ALA A 112 17.23 6.76 -1.02
CA ALA A 112 18.00 5.68 -1.63
C ALA A 112 17.72 4.28 -1.00
N ASN A 113 17.25 4.25 0.24
CA ASN A 113 16.86 3.04 0.97
C ASN A 113 15.41 2.61 0.72
N ILE A 114 14.69 3.32 -0.16
CA ILE A 114 13.31 3.00 -0.54
C ILE A 114 13.24 2.71 -2.04
N LYS A 115 12.70 1.56 -2.39
CA LYS A 115 12.42 1.14 -3.76
C LYS A 115 10.92 0.91 -3.92
N VAL A 116 10.32 1.47 -4.98
CA VAL A 116 8.91 1.24 -5.31
C VAL A 116 8.83 0.56 -6.67
N GLU A 117 8.25 -0.63 -6.70
CA GLU A 117 7.96 -1.43 -7.89
C GLU A 117 6.51 -1.20 -8.27
N GLU A 118 6.29 -0.53 -9.40
CA GLU A 118 4.93 -0.28 -9.92
C GLU A 118 4.63 -1.22 -11.08
N PHE A 119 3.49 -1.90 -11.03
CA PHE A 119 3.01 -2.80 -12.09
C PHE A 119 1.98 -2.14 -13.01
N TYR A 120 1.44 -1.01 -12.61
CA TYR A 120 0.57 -0.16 -13.42
C TYR A 120 0.63 1.28 -12.93
N VAL A 121 0.77 2.21 -13.85
CA VAL A 121 0.77 3.65 -13.58
C VAL A 121 -0.17 4.38 -14.54
N GLN A 122 -0.70 5.52 -14.11
CA GLN A 122 -1.46 6.39 -14.97
C GLN A 122 -0.59 6.88 -16.14
N SER A 123 -1.07 6.70 -17.36
CA SER A 123 -0.36 7.10 -18.58
C SER A 123 0.06 8.57 -18.53
N GLY A 124 1.31 8.83 -18.82
CA GLY A 124 1.87 10.18 -18.87
C GLY A 124 2.18 10.83 -17.51
N ALA A 125 1.74 10.27 -16.39
CA ALA A 125 1.88 10.90 -15.07
C ALA A 125 3.32 10.96 -14.54
N TYR A 126 4.21 10.08 -15.04
CA TYR A 126 5.55 9.89 -14.50
C TYR A 126 6.66 9.96 -15.55
N LEU A 127 6.46 10.71 -16.63
CA LEU A 127 7.45 10.83 -17.72
C LEU A 127 8.79 11.41 -17.25
N ALA A 128 8.78 12.25 -16.24
CA ALA A 128 9.99 12.83 -15.66
C ALA A 128 10.57 12.03 -14.48
N ALA A 129 9.89 10.99 -14.00
CA ALA A 129 10.30 10.21 -12.83
C ALA A 129 11.19 9.03 -13.23
N SER A 130 12.48 9.27 -13.43
CA SER A 130 13.47 8.29 -13.89
C SER A 130 13.56 7.03 -12.99
N GLN A 131 13.41 7.19 -11.68
CA GLN A 131 13.40 6.08 -10.72
C GLN A 131 12.20 5.15 -10.94
N LEU A 132 11.01 5.72 -11.13
CA LEU A 132 9.81 4.93 -11.39
C LEU A 132 9.92 4.21 -12.73
N GLN A 133 10.41 4.87 -13.77
CA GLN A 133 10.59 4.25 -15.08
C GLN A 133 11.53 3.04 -15.04
N ARG A 134 12.57 3.07 -14.21
CA ARG A 134 13.49 1.93 -14.03
C ARG A 134 12.86 0.78 -13.25
N ASN A 135 11.93 1.08 -12.34
CA ASN A 135 11.29 0.11 -11.46
C ASN A 135 9.85 -0.22 -11.90
N TYR A 136 9.47 0.20 -13.11
CA TYR A 136 8.19 -0.16 -13.71
C TYR A 136 8.25 -1.56 -14.30
N ASN A 137 7.34 -2.42 -13.85
CA ASN A 137 7.24 -3.80 -14.29
C ASN A 137 6.04 -3.94 -15.23
N SER A 138 6.28 -3.93 -16.54
CA SER A 138 5.22 -4.10 -17.54
C SER A 138 4.79 -5.56 -17.62
N LEU A 139 3.70 -5.89 -16.95
CA LEU A 139 3.15 -7.24 -16.89
C LEU A 139 1.66 -7.24 -17.21
N ASN A 140 1.19 -8.37 -17.76
CA ASN A 140 -0.24 -8.64 -17.77
C ASN A 140 -0.74 -8.84 -16.33
N TYR A 141 -1.90 -8.30 -16.02
CA TYR A 141 -2.48 -8.35 -14.68
C TYR A 141 -2.52 -9.77 -14.07
N THR A 142 -2.81 -10.78 -14.90
CA THR A 142 -2.84 -12.20 -14.47
C THR A 142 -1.49 -12.76 -14.03
N HIS A 143 -0.37 -12.07 -14.33
CA HIS A 143 0.98 -12.49 -13.94
C HIS A 143 1.53 -11.72 -12.74
N VAL A 144 0.84 -10.65 -12.31
CA VAL A 144 1.34 -9.75 -11.26
C VAL A 144 1.47 -10.45 -9.93
N ALA A 145 0.49 -11.25 -9.51
CA ALA A 145 0.53 -11.96 -8.22
C ALA A 145 1.78 -12.84 -8.10
N ARG A 146 2.09 -13.63 -9.14
CA ARG A 146 3.28 -14.49 -9.17
C ARG A 146 4.58 -13.68 -9.19
N ALA A 147 4.62 -12.58 -9.95
CA ALA A 147 5.77 -11.70 -9.99
C ALA A 147 6.03 -11.05 -8.62
N VAL A 148 4.98 -10.56 -7.95
CA VAL A 148 5.08 -9.99 -6.60
C VAL A 148 5.53 -11.04 -5.59
N ALA A 149 4.97 -12.26 -5.63
CA ALA A 149 5.38 -13.35 -4.75
C ALA A 149 6.89 -13.66 -4.89
N SER A 150 7.45 -13.60 -6.11
CA SER A 150 8.88 -13.84 -6.35
C SER A 150 9.82 -12.81 -5.71
N PHE A 151 9.33 -11.66 -5.26
CA PHE A 151 10.11 -10.71 -4.45
C PHE A 151 10.21 -11.12 -2.98
N HIS A 152 9.64 -12.26 -2.57
CA HIS A 152 9.65 -12.75 -1.19
C HIS A 152 8.97 -11.76 -0.23
N VAL A 153 7.74 -11.39 -0.55
CA VAL A 153 6.94 -10.44 0.24
C VAL A 153 6.82 -10.90 1.69
N GLY A 154 7.28 -10.07 2.62
CA GLY A 154 7.15 -10.33 4.07
C GLY A 154 5.85 -9.82 4.66
N VAL A 155 5.24 -8.80 4.06
CA VAL A 155 3.97 -8.23 4.52
C VAL A 155 3.09 -7.78 3.36
N LEU A 156 1.80 -8.12 3.46
CA LEU A 156 0.73 -7.65 2.58
C LEU A 156 -0.14 -6.69 3.38
N VAL A 157 -0.30 -5.47 2.89
CA VAL A 157 -1.12 -4.44 3.54
C VAL A 157 -2.41 -4.20 2.76
N GLN A 158 -3.54 -4.04 3.45
CA GLN A 158 -4.85 -3.95 2.81
C GLN A 158 -5.76 -2.96 3.55
N LYS A 159 -6.48 -2.13 2.81
CA LYS A 159 -7.59 -1.35 3.35
C LYS A 159 -8.84 -2.21 3.44
N VAL A 160 -9.50 -2.18 4.59
CA VAL A 160 -10.67 -3.00 4.88
C VAL A 160 -11.80 -2.18 5.50
N ALA A 161 -12.97 -2.78 5.60
CA ALA A 161 -14.04 -2.30 6.46
C ALA A 161 -14.35 -3.39 7.51
N ARG A 162 -14.27 -3.03 8.78
CA ARG A 162 -14.62 -3.92 9.88
C ARG A 162 -16.13 -3.94 10.12
N GLU A 163 -16.69 -5.11 10.34
CA GLU A 163 -18.08 -5.28 10.76
C GLU A 163 -18.28 -4.65 12.15
N PRO A 164 -19.29 -3.79 12.37
CA PRO A 164 -19.56 -3.21 13.68
C PRO A 164 -19.78 -4.30 14.74
N GLY A 165 -18.95 -4.32 15.79
CA GLY A 165 -19.01 -5.32 16.85
C GLY A 165 -18.62 -6.76 16.44
N GLY A 166 -18.20 -6.95 15.19
CA GLY A 166 -17.83 -8.25 14.64
C GLY A 166 -16.32 -8.44 14.49
N THR A 167 -15.94 -9.67 14.14
CA THR A 167 -14.55 -10.08 13.86
C THR A 167 -14.27 -10.18 12.36
N ARG A 168 -15.28 -9.98 11.49
CA ARG A 168 -15.15 -10.09 10.04
C ARG A 168 -14.65 -8.77 9.44
N LEU A 169 -13.78 -8.91 8.44
CA LEU A 169 -13.26 -7.82 7.64
C LEU A 169 -13.77 -7.95 6.20
N SER A 170 -14.16 -6.84 5.60
CA SER A 170 -14.58 -6.76 4.20
C SER A 170 -13.51 -6.08 3.36
N LEU A 171 -13.14 -6.69 2.24
CA LEU A 171 -12.26 -6.13 1.21
C LEU A 171 -13.07 -5.38 0.13
N SER A 172 -14.30 -4.97 0.42
CA SER A 172 -15.25 -4.41 -0.55
C SER A 172 -14.75 -3.17 -1.30
N CYS A 173 -13.75 -2.49 -0.76
CA CYS A 173 -13.15 -1.34 -1.43
C CYS A 173 -12.39 -1.76 -2.70
N ASN A 174 -11.44 -2.67 -2.55
CA ASN A 174 -10.72 -3.32 -3.65
C ASN A 174 -9.90 -4.50 -3.10
N PRO A 175 -10.28 -5.76 -3.35
CA PRO A 175 -9.50 -6.92 -2.93
C PRO A 175 -8.21 -7.06 -3.74
N ASP A 176 -8.18 -6.51 -4.97
CA ASP A 176 -7.09 -6.63 -5.92
C ASP A 176 -6.56 -8.08 -6.00
N LEU A 177 -5.27 -8.28 -5.91
CA LEU A 177 -4.60 -9.58 -5.98
C LEU A 177 -4.27 -10.19 -4.60
N THR A 178 -4.91 -9.71 -3.53
CA THR A 178 -4.61 -10.15 -2.15
C THR A 178 -4.65 -11.68 -2.00
N PHE A 179 -5.71 -12.31 -2.48
CA PHE A 179 -5.85 -13.77 -2.37
C PHE A 179 -4.96 -14.52 -3.37
N ASP A 180 -4.83 -14.00 -4.59
CA ASP A 180 -3.96 -14.57 -5.62
C ASP A 180 -2.50 -14.55 -5.16
N LEU A 181 -2.05 -13.46 -4.53
CA LEU A 181 -0.71 -13.36 -3.98
C LEU A 181 -0.45 -14.40 -2.88
N LEU A 182 -1.40 -14.64 -1.98
CA LEU A 182 -1.27 -15.67 -0.96
C LEU A 182 -1.19 -17.07 -1.59
N THR A 183 -1.99 -17.34 -2.61
CA THR A 183 -1.99 -18.61 -3.35
C THR A 183 -0.67 -18.82 -4.10
N GLU A 184 -0.16 -17.81 -4.80
CA GLU A 184 1.12 -17.89 -5.50
C GLU A 184 2.31 -18.04 -4.54
N THR A 185 2.26 -17.36 -3.38
CA THR A 185 3.28 -17.52 -2.33
C THR A 185 3.35 -18.96 -1.84
N GLU A 186 2.20 -19.58 -1.58
CA GLU A 186 2.10 -20.99 -1.19
C GLU A 186 2.60 -21.93 -2.29
N ALA A 187 2.17 -21.69 -3.54
CA ALA A 187 2.59 -22.50 -4.70
C ALA A 187 4.10 -22.46 -4.95
N LEU A 188 4.77 -21.35 -4.61
CA LEU A 188 6.21 -21.18 -4.68
C LEU A 188 6.96 -21.75 -3.46
N GLY A 189 6.26 -22.30 -2.46
CA GLY A 189 6.86 -22.81 -1.23
C GLY A 189 7.49 -21.72 -0.36
N LEU A 190 7.07 -20.47 -0.52
CA LEU A 190 7.57 -19.32 0.24
C LEU A 190 6.82 -19.14 1.56
N PRO A 191 7.45 -18.53 2.58
CA PRO A 191 6.76 -18.18 3.81
C PRO A 191 5.55 -17.30 3.54
N ARG A 192 4.43 -17.59 4.22
CA ARG A 192 3.22 -16.76 4.11
C ARG A 192 3.49 -15.35 4.67
N PRO A 193 3.19 -14.28 3.91
CA PRO A 193 3.38 -12.93 4.39
C PRO A 193 2.44 -12.60 5.56
N LEU A 194 2.86 -11.68 6.41
CA LEU A 194 1.98 -11.06 7.39
C LEU A 194 0.87 -10.31 6.66
N LEU A 195 -0.35 -10.34 7.19
CA LEU A 195 -1.44 -9.52 6.67
C LEU A 195 -1.73 -8.42 7.67
N VAL A 196 -1.56 -7.17 7.25
CA VAL A 196 -1.88 -5.99 8.06
C VAL A 196 -2.98 -5.20 7.41
N ALA A 197 -4.06 -4.97 8.15
CA ALA A 197 -5.25 -4.33 7.65
C ALA A 197 -5.45 -2.94 8.29
N GLU A 198 -5.68 -1.92 7.46
CA GLU A 198 -6.15 -0.62 7.90
C GLU A 198 -7.67 -0.57 7.73
N ASP A 199 -8.41 -0.49 8.83
CA ASP A 199 -9.84 -0.20 8.75
C ASP A 199 -10.05 1.23 8.25
N ARG A 200 -11.07 1.44 7.44
CA ARG A 200 -11.40 2.78 6.90
C ARG A 200 -11.63 3.84 7.99
N LYS A 201 -11.90 3.42 9.22
CA LYS A 201 -12.15 4.30 10.38
C LYS A 201 -11.00 4.34 11.37
N SER A 202 -10.13 3.31 11.36
CA SER A 202 -9.02 3.17 12.30
C SER A 202 -8.00 2.19 11.74
N VAL A 203 -6.77 2.20 12.27
CA VAL A 203 -5.81 1.13 12.00
C VAL A 203 -6.09 -0.01 12.97
N VAL A 204 -6.11 -1.22 12.46
CA VAL A 204 -6.34 -2.45 13.22
C VAL A 204 -5.15 -3.39 13.03
#